data_0b87afa39e8c6057ea325c71c3d0ad88
#
_entry.id   0b87afa39e8c6057ea325c71c3d0ad88
#
_cell.length_a   1.000
_cell.length_b   1.000
_cell.length_c   1.000
_cell.angle_alpha   90.00
_cell.angle_beta   90.00
_cell.angle_gamma   90.00
#
_symmetry.space_group_name_H-M   'P 1'
#
loop_
_entity.id
_entity.type
_entity.pdbx_description
1 polymer ?
#
loop_
_entity_poly.entity_id
_entity_poly.type
_entity_poly.pdbx_seq_one_letter_code
_entity_poly.pdbx_strand_id
1 'polypeptide(L)'
;MKKLLLIVDPQIDFITGTLPVAGAAEAMDALAKYVKEKGNEYTVKIVTADWHPYHHSSFADEGGMWPRHCVQHSVGAALWQSLLVALNESKGGFTLLYKGDSIEKDEYSIMQNEASAGVLHQLIKALKIEQIDVCGLAGDICVLNTAKDLKGVIGSTKLNVLESYSPSLDGGTALSAFIASL
;
A
#
# COMPACT_ATOMS: atom_id res chain seq x y z
N MET A 1 20.91 9.92 3.09
CA MET A 1 19.80 9.24 3.80
C MET A 1 19.19 8.22 2.85
N LYS A 2 19.15 6.96 3.26
CA LYS A 2 18.56 5.87 2.48
C LYS A 2 17.06 5.78 2.75
N LYS A 3 16.27 5.96 1.70
CA LYS A 3 14.81 6.02 1.79
C LYS A 3 14.15 4.84 1.09
N LEU A 4 13.04 4.37 1.65
CA LEU A 4 12.10 3.43 1.05
C LEU A 4 10.78 4.16 0.78
N LEU A 5 10.24 4.01 -0.41
CA LEU A 5 8.86 4.38 -0.74
C LEU A 5 8.00 3.12 -0.68
N LEU A 6 7.01 3.09 0.21
CA LEU A 6 6.03 2.02 0.34
C LEU A 6 4.67 2.52 -0.14
N ILE A 7 4.23 1.98 -1.27
CA ILE A 7 2.95 2.33 -1.88
C ILE A 7 1.97 1.18 -1.63
N VAL A 8 0.93 1.46 -0.87
CA VAL A 8 -0.03 0.47 -0.40
C VAL A 8 -1.19 0.36 -1.38
N ASP A 9 -1.39 -0.81 -1.93
CA ASP A 9 -2.57 -1.28 -2.68
C ASP A 9 -3.13 -0.31 -3.75
N PRO A 10 -2.32 0.22 -4.68
CA PRO A 10 -2.79 1.14 -5.71
C PRO A 10 -3.50 0.39 -6.86
N GLN A 11 -4.55 -0.37 -6.51
CA GLN A 11 -5.23 -1.31 -7.40
C GLN A 11 -6.54 -0.74 -7.95
N ILE A 12 -6.95 -1.21 -9.12
CA ILE A 12 -8.12 -0.71 -9.85
C ILE A 12 -9.38 -0.79 -9.02
N ASP A 13 -9.59 -1.86 -8.24
CA ASP A 13 -10.81 -2.01 -7.43
C ASP A 13 -10.95 -0.92 -6.37
N PHE A 14 -9.85 -0.41 -5.81
CA PHE A 14 -9.86 0.70 -4.86
C PHE A 14 -9.94 2.10 -5.52
N ILE A 15 -9.87 2.16 -6.85
CA ILE A 15 -9.82 3.43 -7.58
C ILE A 15 -11.11 3.67 -8.38
N THR A 16 -11.46 2.74 -9.26
CA THR A 16 -12.63 2.83 -10.15
C THR A 16 -13.45 1.54 -10.20
N GLY A 17 -13.03 0.50 -9.49
CA GLY A 17 -13.64 -0.82 -9.50
C GLY A 17 -14.72 -1.01 -8.44
N THR A 18 -14.68 -2.14 -7.72
CA THR A 18 -15.78 -2.59 -6.85
C THR A 18 -15.80 -1.96 -5.46
N LEU A 19 -14.68 -1.38 -5.01
CA LEU A 19 -14.54 -0.75 -3.68
C LEU A 19 -13.83 0.63 -3.80
N PRO A 20 -14.38 1.58 -4.56
CA PRO A 20 -13.68 2.81 -4.89
C PRO A 20 -13.58 3.75 -3.68
N VAL A 21 -12.39 4.32 -3.50
CA VAL A 21 -12.11 5.38 -2.52
C VAL A 21 -12.25 6.74 -3.21
N ALA A 22 -13.00 7.67 -2.62
CA ALA A 22 -13.19 9.00 -3.19
C ALA A 22 -11.84 9.72 -3.37
N GLY A 23 -11.60 10.29 -4.56
CA GLY A 23 -10.36 11.00 -4.89
C GLY A 23 -9.16 10.09 -5.20
N ALA A 24 -9.36 8.76 -5.26
CA ALA A 24 -8.25 7.82 -5.46
C ALA A 24 -7.59 7.96 -6.85
N ALA A 25 -8.37 8.19 -7.91
CA ALA A 25 -7.82 8.34 -9.25
C ALA A 25 -6.87 9.55 -9.33
N GLU A 26 -7.33 10.70 -8.85
CA GLU A 26 -6.54 11.94 -8.81
C GLU A 26 -5.30 11.79 -7.94
N ALA A 27 -5.42 11.15 -6.77
CA ALA A 27 -4.31 10.91 -5.86
C ALA A 27 -3.26 9.97 -6.47
N MET A 28 -3.68 8.89 -7.14
CA MET A 28 -2.76 7.95 -7.78
C MET A 28 -2.09 8.53 -9.03
N ASP A 29 -2.78 9.39 -9.78
CA ASP A 29 -2.17 10.13 -10.89
C ASP A 29 -1.18 11.20 -10.39
N ALA A 30 -1.49 11.86 -9.27
CA ALA A 30 -0.55 12.76 -8.60
C ALA A 30 0.68 12.03 -8.05
N LEU A 31 0.47 10.82 -7.47
CA LEU A 31 1.55 9.95 -7.02
C LEU A 31 2.43 9.48 -8.19
N ALA A 32 1.84 9.19 -9.35
CA ALA A 32 2.60 8.85 -10.56
C ALA A 32 3.53 10.00 -10.99
N LYS A 33 3.05 11.25 -10.93
CA LYS A 33 3.90 12.44 -11.18
C LYS A 33 5.01 12.56 -10.13
N TYR A 34 4.67 12.39 -8.86
CA TYR A 34 5.64 12.40 -7.77
C TYR A 34 6.74 11.34 -7.98
N VAL A 35 6.37 10.10 -8.38
CA VAL A 35 7.34 9.03 -8.66
C VAL A 35 8.25 9.40 -9.85
N LYS A 36 7.72 10.03 -10.91
CA LYS A 36 8.55 10.51 -12.04
C LYS A 36 9.56 11.56 -11.60
N GLU A 37 9.18 12.46 -10.71
CA GLU A 37 10.02 13.57 -10.25
C GLU A 37 10.99 13.15 -9.13
N LYS A 38 10.53 12.36 -8.18
CA LYS A 38 11.22 12.03 -6.92
C LYS A 38 11.57 10.56 -6.73
N GLY A 39 11.06 9.67 -7.56
CA GLY A 39 11.26 8.22 -7.42
C GLY A 39 12.73 7.81 -7.40
N ASN A 40 13.61 8.56 -8.07
CA ASN A 40 15.04 8.30 -8.12
C ASN A 40 15.78 8.69 -6.81
N GLU A 41 15.14 9.43 -5.92
CA GLU A 41 15.66 9.75 -4.58
C GLU A 41 15.51 8.60 -3.59
N TYR A 42 14.65 7.60 -3.91
CA TYR A 42 14.43 6.42 -3.10
C TYR A 42 15.42 5.31 -3.43
N THR A 43 16.00 4.71 -2.38
CA THR A 43 16.90 3.57 -2.51
C THR A 43 16.16 2.34 -3.03
N VAL A 44 14.91 2.17 -2.59
CA VAL A 44 14.02 1.08 -2.99
C VAL A 44 12.57 1.57 -2.99
N LYS A 45 11.78 1.06 -3.91
CA LYS A 45 10.33 1.26 -3.99
C LYS A 45 9.63 -0.09 -3.86
N ILE A 46 8.67 -0.18 -2.96
CA ILE A 46 7.86 -1.36 -2.71
C ILE A 46 6.40 -0.97 -2.95
N VAL A 47 5.68 -1.81 -3.66
CA VAL A 47 4.24 -1.71 -3.84
C VAL A 47 3.61 -2.92 -3.17
N THR A 48 2.55 -2.72 -2.41
CA THR A 48 1.75 -3.83 -1.91
C THR A 48 0.49 -4.00 -2.74
N ALA A 49 -0.09 -5.18 -2.72
CA ALA A 49 -1.35 -5.47 -3.38
C ALA A 49 -2.15 -6.50 -2.59
N ASP A 50 -3.44 -6.24 -2.40
CA ASP A 50 -4.39 -7.27 -2.02
C ASP A 50 -4.50 -8.32 -3.12
N TRP A 51 -4.50 -9.59 -2.72
CA TRP A 51 -4.44 -10.70 -3.66
C TRP A 51 -5.36 -11.83 -3.23
N HIS A 52 -6.67 -11.53 -3.19
CA HIS A 52 -7.65 -12.41 -2.59
C HIS A 52 -8.00 -13.60 -3.47
N PRO A 53 -7.97 -14.85 -2.93
CA PRO A 53 -8.61 -15.99 -3.57
C PRO A 53 -10.10 -15.71 -3.85
N TYR A 54 -10.66 -16.37 -4.86
CA TYR A 54 -12.04 -16.12 -5.27
C TYR A 54 -13.07 -16.28 -4.13
N HIS A 55 -12.86 -17.19 -3.20
CA HIS A 55 -13.71 -17.45 -2.02
C HIS A 55 -13.09 -16.93 -0.72
N HIS A 56 -12.60 -15.69 -0.73
CA HIS A 56 -11.97 -15.11 0.45
C HIS A 56 -13.00 -14.70 1.51
N SER A 57 -12.71 -15.00 2.79
CA SER A 57 -13.61 -14.76 3.93
C SER A 57 -14.00 -13.33 4.19
N SER A 58 -13.25 -12.33 3.66
CA SER A 58 -13.60 -10.91 3.80
C SER A 58 -14.77 -10.46 2.93
N PHE A 59 -15.17 -11.27 1.93
CA PHE A 59 -16.23 -10.91 1.00
C PHE A 59 -17.63 -11.09 1.60
N ALA A 60 -18.54 -10.18 1.30
CA ALA A 60 -19.89 -10.17 1.86
C ALA A 60 -20.69 -11.42 1.51
N ASP A 61 -20.51 -11.98 0.33
CA ASP A 61 -21.13 -13.24 -0.11
C ASP A 61 -20.46 -14.49 0.46
N GLU A 62 -19.33 -14.34 1.15
CA GLU A 62 -18.65 -15.39 1.93
C GLU A 62 -18.77 -15.15 3.46
N GLY A 63 -19.61 -14.18 3.87
CA GLY A 63 -19.86 -13.87 5.28
C GLY A 63 -19.01 -12.74 5.86
N GLY A 64 -18.17 -12.08 5.05
CA GLY A 64 -17.38 -10.92 5.44
C GLY A 64 -18.15 -9.59 5.27
N MET A 65 -17.45 -8.49 5.26
CA MET A 65 -18.05 -7.15 5.20
C MET A 65 -17.79 -6.38 3.88
N TRP A 66 -16.86 -6.84 3.06
CA TRP A 66 -16.42 -6.12 1.87
C TRP A 66 -17.09 -6.66 0.60
N PRO A 67 -17.38 -5.82 -0.39
CA PRO A 67 -17.69 -6.32 -1.72
C PRO A 67 -16.50 -7.13 -2.24
N ARG A 68 -16.73 -8.04 -3.17
CA ARG A 68 -15.66 -8.81 -3.80
C ARG A 68 -14.71 -7.86 -4.54
N HIS A 69 -13.44 -7.85 -4.16
CA HIS A 69 -12.41 -6.93 -4.67
C HIS A 69 -11.05 -7.62 -4.74
N CYS A 70 -10.15 -7.08 -5.56
CA CYS A 70 -8.76 -7.52 -5.70
C CYS A 70 -8.60 -9.05 -5.83
N VAL A 71 -9.57 -9.68 -6.52
CA VAL A 71 -9.53 -11.13 -6.77
C VAL A 71 -8.32 -11.45 -7.63
N GLN A 72 -7.58 -12.49 -7.25
CA GLN A 72 -6.40 -12.96 -7.95
C GLN A 72 -6.66 -13.06 -9.46
N HIS A 73 -5.74 -12.50 -10.26
CA HIS A 73 -5.75 -12.48 -11.72
C HIS A 73 -6.90 -11.68 -12.37
N SER A 74 -7.75 -11.00 -11.58
CA SER A 74 -8.78 -10.11 -12.13
C SER A 74 -8.19 -8.77 -12.59
N VAL A 75 -8.94 -8.04 -13.43
CA VAL A 75 -8.59 -6.67 -13.80
C VAL A 75 -8.62 -5.74 -12.58
N GLY A 76 -9.53 -5.98 -11.63
CA GLY A 76 -9.64 -5.22 -10.40
C GLY A 76 -8.40 -5.28 -9.50
N ALA A 77 -7.70 -6.42 -9.52
CA ALA A 77 -6.45 -6.61 -8.79
C ALA A 77 -5.22 -5.96 -9.46
N ALA A 78 -5.34 -5.48 -10.69
CA ALA A 78 -4.23 -4.84 -11.41
C ALA A 78 -3.88 -3.48 -10.81
N LEU A 79 -2.61 -3.10 -10.90
CA LEU A 79 -2.13 -1.79 -10.46
C LEU A 79 -2.62 -0.66 -11.39
N TRP A 80 -2.80 0.53 -10.84
CA TRP A 80 -3.19 1.73 -11.58
C TRP A 80 -2.18 2.07 -12.67
N GLN A 81 -2.65 2.20 -13.91
CA GLN A 81 -1.81 2.24 -15.11
C GLN A 81 -0.76 3.36 -15.10
N SER A 82 -1.14 4.59 -14.77
CA SER A 82 -0.21 5.74 -14.79
C SER A 82 0.92 5.57 -13.76
N LEU A 83 0.59 5.03 -12.59
CA LEU A 83 1.56 4.76 -11.53
C LEU A 83 2.48 3.58 -11.88
N LEU A 84 1.91 2.51 -12.45
CA LEU A 84 2.70 1.36 -12.93
C LEU A 84 3.76 1.78 -13.94
N VAL A 85 3.38 2.64 -14.91
CA VAL A 85 4.34 3.19 -15.90
C VAL A 85 5.42 3.99 -15.21
N ALA A 86 5.06 4.93 -14.31
CA ALA A 86 6.02 5.77 -13.61
C ALA A 86 7.02 4.95 -12.76
N LEU A 87 6.55 3.90 -12.10
CA LEU A 87 7.38 3.00 -11.30
C LEU A 87 8.39 2.22 -12.17
N ASN A 88 7.96 1.70 -13.31
CA ASN A 88 8.83 0.96 -14.22
C ASN A 88 9.88 1.86 -14.89
N GLU A 89 9.54 3.11 -15.20
CA GLU A 89 10.45 4.10 -15.78
C GLU A 89 11.44 4.67 -14.74
N SER A 90 11.15 4.55 -13.45
CA SER A 90 12.03 5.02 -12.39
C SER A 90 13.23 4.10 -12.17
N LYS A 91 14.39 4.68 -11.79
CA LYS A 91 15.62 3.92 -11.55
C LYS A 91 15.41 2.80 -10.53
N GLY A 92 15.75 1.57 -10.91
CA GLY A 92 15.64 0.38 -10.06
C GLY A 92 14.24 -0.23 -10.02
N GLY A 93 13.26 0.31 -10.76
CA GLY A 93 11.90 -0.22 -10.77
C GLY A 93 11.26 -0.29 -9.38
N PHE A 94 10.49 -1.33 -9.12
CA PHE A 94 9.85 -1.58 -7.82
C PHE A 94 9.76 -3.08 -7.51
N THR A 95 9.52 -3.41 -6.24
CA THR A 95 9.19 -4.77 -5.79
C THR A 95 7.73 -4.83 -5.42
N LEU A 96 7.00 -5.83 -5.92
CA LEU A 96 5.60 -6.08 -5.58
C LEU A 96 5.52 -7.14 -4.49
N LEU A 97 4.80 -6.82 -3.41
CA LEU A 97 4.49 -7.73 -2.30
C LEU A 97 2.98 -7.92 -2.18
N TYR A 98 2.55 -9.11 -1.87
CA TYR A 98 1.13 -9.46 -1.77
C TYR A 98 0.70 -9.65 -0.32
N LYS A 99 -0.59 -9.41 -0.04
CA LYS A 99 -1.27 -9.73 1.21
C LYS A 99 -2.69 -10.22 0.95
N GLY A 100 -3.32 -10.80 1.96
CA GLY A 100 -4.69 -11.32 1.83
C GLY A 100 -4.82 -12.51 0.90
N ASP A 101 -3.75 -13.29 0.73
CA ASP A 101 -3.69 -14.45 -0.16
C ASP A 101 -4.18 -15.77 0.47
N SER A 102 -4.52 -15.74 1.76
CA SER A 102 -5.14 -16.86 2.48
C SER A 102 -6.66 -16.72 2.49
N ILE A 103 -7.41 -17.81 2.25
CA ILE A 103 -8.87 -17.79 2.19
C ILE A 103 -9.50 -17.30 3.50
N GLU A 104 -8.93 -17.70 4.65
CA GLU A 104 -9.54 -17.52 5.97
C GLU A 104 -9.04 -16.30 6.73
N LYS A 105 -8.05 -15.57 6.20
CA LYS A 105 -7.39 -14.48 6.92
C LYS A 105 -7.44 -13.18 6.14
N ASP A 106 -8.13 -12.20 6.69
CA ASP A 106 -8.07 -10.82 6.19
C ASP A 106 -6.83 -10.09 6.73
N GLU A 107 -6.09 -9.43 5.85
CA GLU A 107 -4.82 -8.76 6.18
C GLU A 107 -4.87 -7.30 5.74
N TYR A 108 -5.13 -6.40 6.69
CA TYR A 108 -5.16 -4.96 6.43
C TYR A 108 -3.77 -4.32 6.34
N SER A 109 -2.74 -5.02 6.80
CA SER A 109 -1.36 -4.57 6.77
C SER A 109 -0.48 -5.57 6.06
N ILE A 110 0.48 -5.09 5.26
CA ILE A 110 1.50 -5.96 4.67
C ILE A 110 2.32 -6.71 5.73
N MET A 111 2.39 -6.14 6.94
CA MET A 111 3.09 -6.75 8.07
C MET A 111 2.36 -7.96 8.66
N GLN A 112 1.08 -8.18 8.33
CA GLN A 112 0.29 -9.33 8.75
C GLN A 112 0.48 -10.53 7.83
N ASN A 113 1.03 -10.33 6.62
CA ASN A 113 1.45 -11.41 5.73
C ASN A 113 2.88 -11.82 6.06
N GLU A 114 3.08 -13.03 6.56
CA GLU A 114 4.36 -13.50 7.09
C GLU A 114 5.47 -13.45 6.03
N ALA A 115 5.19 -13.91 4.81
CA ALA A 115 6.17 -13.94 3.72
C ALA A 115 6.57 -12.52 3.28
N SER A 116 5.60 -11.66 3.06
CA SER A 116 5.82 -10.28 2.62
C SER A 116 6.47 -9.42 3.71
N ALA A 117 6.05 -9.57 4.97
CA ALA A 117 6.68 -8.93 6.12
C ALA A 117 8.15 -9.34 6.26
N GLY A 118 8.46 -10.62 6.07
CA GLY A 118 9.83 -11.13 6.09
C GLY A 118 10.71 -10.48 5.03
N VAL A 119 10.22 -10.36 3.80
CA VAL A 119 10.93 -9.67 2.70
C VAL A 119 11.14 -8.19 3.05
N LEU A 120 10.10 -7.50 3.50
CA LEU A 120 10.18 -6.07 3.84
C LEU A 120 11.21 -5.82 4.97
N HIS A 121 11.17 -6.61 6.05
CA HIS A 121 12.15 -6.53 7.13
C HIS A 121 13.59 -6.75 6.65
N GLN A 122 13.81 -7.77 5.82
CA GLN A 122 15.14 -8.06 5.26
C GLN A 122 15.66 -6.90 4.40
N LEU A 123 14.80 -6.30 3.56
CA LEU A 123 15.17 -5.15 2.72
C LEU A 123 15.52 -3.93 3.59
N ILE A 124 14.70 -3.59 4.59
CA ILE A 124 14.97 -2.48 5.50
C ILE A 124 16.33 -2.65 6.17
N LYS A 125 16.61 -3.84 6.70
CA LYS A 125 17.86 -4.16 7.40
C LYS A 125 19.07 -4.17 6.46
N ALA A 126 18.99 -4.92 5.34
CA ALA A 126 20.11 -5.12 4.41
C ALA A 126 20.51 -3.80 3.72
N LEU A 127 19.54 -2.99 3.34
CA LEU A 127 19.77 -1.70 2.71
C LEU A 127 20.08 -0.58 3.72
N LYS A 128 19.91 -0.84 5.02
CA LYS A 128 20.05 0.15 6.11
C LYS A 128 19.17 1.38 5.85
N ILE A 129 17.87 1.12 5.66
CA ILE A 129 16.88 2.18 5.41
C ILE A 129 16.76 3.07 6.65
N GLU A 130 16.86 4.38 6.45
CA GLU A 130 16.81 5.40 7.50
C GLU A 130 15.44 6.09 7.57
N GLN A 131 14.68 6.07 6.45
CA GLN A 131 13.33 6.63 6.37
C GLN A 131 12.44 5.76 5.48
N ILE A 132 11.19 5.58 5.89
CA ILE A 132 10.13 4.97 5.11
C ILE A 132 9.05 6.02 4.89
N ASP A 133 8.75 6.32 3.63
CA ASP A 133 7.61 7.14 3.22
C ASP A 133 6.51 6.20 2.76
N VAL A 134 5.33 6.25 3.43
CA VAL A 134 4.17 5.38 3.17
C VAL A 134 3.05 6.19 2.53
N CYS A 135 2.38 5.64 1.53
CA CYS A 135 1.19 6.21 0.89
C CYS A 135 0.34 5.11 0.23
N GLY A 136 -0.80 5.46 -0.34
CA GLY A 136 -1.65 4.53 -1.11
C GLY A 136 -3.08 4.43 -0.60
N LEU A 137 -3.71 3.27 -0.72
CA LEU A 137 -5.14 3.04 -0.54
C LEU A 137 -5.45 1.87 0.42
N ALA A 138 -6.54 1.93 1.17
CA ALA A 138 -7.20 3.15 1.58
C ALA A 138 -6.46 3.74 2.78
N GLY A 139 -6.42 5.07 2.87
CA GLY A 139 -5.63 5.78 3.87
C GLY A 139 -5.96 5.38 5.30
N ASP A 140 -7.24 5.26 5.64
CA ASP A 140 -7.76 4.89 6.96
C ASP A 140 -7.77 3.38 7.25
N ILE A 141 -7.52 2.53 6.26
CA ILE A 141 -7.51 1.07 6.40
C ILE A 141 -6.09 0.52 6.19
N CYS A 142 -5.72 0.18 4.94
CA CYS A 142 -4.47 -0.53 4.67
C CYS A 142 -3.23 0.34 4.92
N VAL A 143 -3.27 1.64 4.56
CA VAL A 143 -2.17 2.57 4.84
C VAL A 143 -1.97 2.76 6.34
N LEU A 144 -3.06 3.05 7.06
CA LEU A 144 -3.02 3.26 8.52
C LEU A 144 -2.52 2.02 9.27
N ASN A 145 -3.07 0.84 8.97
CA ASN A 145 -2.66 -0.40 9.63
C ASN A 145 -1.20 -0.76 9.31
N THR A 146 -0.79 -0.62 8.05
CA THR A 146 0.62 -0.82 7.66
C THR A 146 1.55 0.15 8.39
N ALA A 147 1.19 1.43 8.49
CA ALA A 147 2.00 2.43 9.19
C ALA A 147 2.09 2.18 10.70
N LYS A 148 0.98 1.76 11.33
CA LYS A 148 0.97 1.37 12.77
C LYS A 148 1.89 0.18 13.04
N ASP A 149 1.77 -0.88 12.25
CA ASP A 149 2.57 -2.08 12.43
C ASP A 149 4.06 -1.80 12.18
N LEU A 150 4.38 -1.02 11.13
CA LEU A 150 5.74 -0.57 10.88
C LEU A 150 6.32 0.21 12.06
N LYS A 151 5.58 1.20 12.60
CA LYS A 151 6.03 1.99 13.77
C LYS A 151 6.46 1.10 14.94
N GLY A 152 5.78 -0.05 15.11
CA GLY A 152 6.09 -1.02 16.17
C GLY A 152 7.41 -1.78 15.98
N VAL A 153 7.94 -1.87 14.74
CA VAL A 153 9.03 -2.81 14.42
C VAL A 153 10.27 -2.17 13.78
N ILE A 154 10.18 -0.94 13.27
CA ILE A 154 11.28 -0.30 12.51
C ILE A 154 12.35 0.37 13.40
N GLY A 155 12.20 0.35 14.72
CA GLY A 155 13.17 0.91 15.66
C GLY A 155 13.44 2.40 15.43
N SER A 156 14.70 2.77 15.11
CA SER A 156 15.11 4.17 14.88
C SER A 156 14.85 4.68 13.45
N THR A 157 14.32 3.85 12.54
CA THR A 157 13.97 4.27 11.18
C THR A 157 12.81 5.26 11.24
N LYS A 158 12.96 6.40 10.56
CA LYS A 158 11.91 7.41 10.51
C LYS A 158 10.73 6.93 9.66
N LEU A 159 9.53 6.99 10.21
CA LEU A 159 8.29 6.77 9.47
C LEU A 159 7.66 8.11 9.09
N ASN A 160 7.24 8.24 7.85
CA ASN A 160 6.53 9.39 7.33
C ASN A 160 5.37 8.90 6.45
N VAL A 161 4.21 9.54 6.56
CA VAL A 161 3.04 9.24 5.73
C VAL A 161 2.82 10.39 4.75
N LEU A 162 2.77 10.07 3.46
CA LEU A 162 2.47 11.02 2.40
C LEU A 162 0.94 11.15 2.26
N GLU A 163 0.32 11.88 3.18
CA GLU A 163 -1.13 11.99 3.33
C GLU A 163 -1.85 12.42 2.05
N SER A 164 -1.26 13.36 1.29
CA SER A 164 -1.82 13.84 0.01
C SER A 164 -2.00 12.75 -1.04
N TYR A 165 -1.34 11.60 -0.89
CA TYR A 165 -1.46 10.44 -1.77
C TYR A 165 -2.13 9.25 -1.07
N SER A 166 -2.90 9.51 0.00
CA SER A 166 -3.53 8.47 0.82
C SER A 166 -5.00 8.80 1.11
N PRO A 167 -5.84 8.91 0.07
CA PRO A 167 -7.27 9.17 0.29
C PRO A 167 -7.91 8.04 1.09
N SER A 168 -8.90 8.41 1.90
CA SER A 168 -9.50 7.57 2.94
C SER A 168 -11.02 7.47 2.78
N LEU A 169 -11.61 6.37 3.25
CA LEU A 169 -13.05 6.16 3.27
C LEU A 169 -13.74 7.06 4.31
N ASP A 170 -13.05 7.37 5.42
CA ASP A 170 -13.54 8.21 6.51
C ASP A 170 -13.26 9.73 6.31
N GLY A 171 -12.78 10.12 5.13
CA GLY A 171 -12.37 11.50 4.84
C GLY A 171 -11.03 11.91 5.45
N GLY A 172 -10.22 10.94 5.90
CA GLY A 172 -8.84 11.17 6.37
C GLY A 172 -8.70 11.36 7.87
N THR A 173 -9.79 11.31 8.63
CA THR A 173 -9.77 11.60 10.08
C THR A 173 -8.84 10.68 10.85
N ALA A 174 -8.93 9.37 10.67
CA ALA A 174 -8.12 8.40 11.41
C ALA A 174 -6.64 8.47 11.01
N LEU A 175 -6.36 8.66 9.73
CA LEU A 175 -4.98 8.78 9.24
C LEU A 175 -4.31 10.05 9.75
N SER A 176 -4.98 11.21 9.65
CA SER A 176 -4.46 12.49 10.15
C SER A 176 -4.18 12.46 11.66
N ALA A 177 -5.07 11.84 12.45
CA ALA A 177 -4.87 11.65 13.88
C ALA A 177 -3.63 10.79 14.19
N PHE A 178 -3.40 9.74 13.41
CA PHE A 178 -2.20 8.90 13.54
C PHE A 178 -0.93 9.69 13.17
N ILE A 179 -0.94 10.43 12.06
CA ILE A 179 0.20 11.26 11.62
C ILE A 179 0.58 12.27 12.71
N ALA A 180 -0.40 12.90 13.35
CA ALA A 180 -0.16 13.84 14.46
C ALA A 180 0.48 13.18 15.70
N SER A 181 0.43 11.83 15.80
CA SER A 181 1.03 11.05 16.88
C SER A 181 2.43 10.51 16.58
N LEU A 182 2.93 10.71 15.34
CA LEU A 182 4.26 10.25 14.93
C LEU A 182 5.36 11.14 15.47
#